data_34c12cfa228a1a2ad2471f4eea391c63
#
_entry.id   34c12cfa228a1a2ad2471f4eea391c63
#
_cell.length_a   1.000
_cell.length_b   1.000
_cell.length_c   1.000
_cell.angle_alpha   90.00
_cell.angle_beta   90.00
_cell.angle_gamma   90.00
#
_symmetry.space_group_name_H-M   'P 1'
#
loop_
_entity.id
_entity.type
_entity.pdbx_description
1 polymer ?
#
loop_
_entity_poly.entity_id
_entity_poly.type
_entity_poly.pdbx_seq_one_letter_code
_entity_poly.pdbx_strand_id
1 'polypeptide(L)'
;NLNHQVFMQFLVPVGLQHGKIELRDPDQQERMDRVVRSTLHSFNVELVNIYTMKDQIAYSFNKELIGLENLGGTSYHNAIDGKATSKLIQKGSFWELIFGVPKEIKIVTFAPLRLEKPLSPATGPVLGVVEIVQDLSNDYKRIFRFQVMTLITGSGVMLILFLIMIIVVKRGEGIMQKRAQERLRLKEQLSRAKHLSSLGEMVAGVSHEIRNPLGIISSSAELLKKKMET
;
A
#
# COMPACT_ATOMS: atom_id res chain seq x y z
N ASN A 1 10.08 -25.06 5.37
CA ASN A 1 10.42 -26.01 6.46
C ASN A 1 9.24 -26.87 6.90
N LEU A 2 7.99 -26.36 6.95
CA LEU A 2 6.82 -27.13 7.35
C LEU A 2 6.50 -28.24 6.35
N ASN A 3 6.61 -27.98 5.03
CA ASN A 3 6.38 -28.95 3.97
C ASN A 3 7.37 -30.09 3.99
N HIS A 4 8.61 -29.82 4.39
CA HIS A 4 9.67 -30.82 4.47
C HIS A 4 9.43 -31.80 5.65
N GLN A 5 9.06 -31.31 6.83
CA GLN A 5 8.79 -32.12 8.02
C GLN A 5 7.56 -33.02 7.85
N VAL A 6 6.47 -32.47 7.33
CA VAL A 6 5.21 -33.20 7.10
C VAL A 6 5.42 -34.27 6.03
N PHE A 7 6.15 -33.97 4.96
CA PHE A 7 6.44 -34.91 3.89
C PHE A 7 7.33 -36.07 4.38
N MET A 8 8.32 -35.78 5.21
CA MET A 8 9.25 -36.77 5.74
C MET A 8 8.63 -37.68 6.82
N GLN A 9 7.76 -37.15 7.67
CA GLN A 9 7.12 -37.95 8.72
C GLN A 9 6.14 -39.00 8.17
N PHE A 10 5.49 -38.71 7.05
CA PHE A 10 4.42 -39.56 6.52
C PHE A 10 4.82 -40.38 5.27
N LEU A 11 5.68 -39.87 4.41
CA LEU A 11 6.05 -40.55 3.17
C LEU A 11 7.17 -41.58 3.33
N VAL A 12 8.13 -41.28 4.17
CA VAL A 12 9.29 -42.17 4.38
C VAL A 12 8.88 -43.52 4.98
N PRO A 13 7.99 -43.61 6.02
CA PRO A 13 7.59 -44.91 6.58
C PRO A 13 6.80 -45.78 5.61
N VAL A 14 6.01 -45.17 4.70
CA VAL A 14 5.12 -45.91 3.78
C VAL A 14 5.89 -46.44 2.55
N GLY A 15 6.85 -45.66 2.02
CA GLY A 15 7.62 -46.01 0.83
C GLY A 15 8.83 -46.86 1.10
N LEU A 16 9.38 -46.87 2.31
CA LEU A 16 10.67 -47.45 2.65
C LEU A 16 10.61 -48.73 3.51
N GLN A 17 9.42 -49.24 3.83
CA GLN A 17 9.32 -50.48 4.65
C GLN A 17 10.08 -51.66 4.04
N HIS A 18 10.43 -51.61 2.76
CA HIS A 18 11.21 -52.64 2.05
C HIS A 18 12.46 -52.12 1.36
N GLY A 19 12.90 -50.88 1.64
CA GLY A 19 14.17 -50.31 1.16
C GLY A 19 14.23 -49.94 -0.33
N LYS A 20 13.17 -50.18 -1.10
CA LYS A 20 13.05 -49.83 -2.53
C LYS A 20 11.61 -49.44 -2.83
N ILE A 21 11.42 -48.29 -3.49
CA ILE A 21 10.13 -47.96 -4.10
C ILE A 21 10.03 -48.80 -5.40
N GLU A 22 9.19 -49.81 -5.38
CA GLU A 22 8.95 -50.63 -6.61
C GLU A 22 8.05 -49.84 -7.55
N LEU A 23 8.59 -49.56 -8.76
CA LEU A 23 8.01 -48.74 -9.80
C LEU A 23 6.74 -49.33 -10.37
N ARG A 24 5.76 -49.73 -9.94
CA ARG A 24 4.47 -50.22 -10.51
C ARG A 24 3.69 -51.17 -9.59
N ASP A 25 4.04 -51.27 -8.32
CA ASP A 25 3.18 -51.98 -7.41
C ASP A 25 1.91 -51.12 -7.13
N PRO A 26 0.71 -51.55 -7.58
CA PRO A 26 -0.52 -50.79 -7.47
C PRO A 26 -0.88 -50.48 -6.02
N ASP A 27 -0.66 -51.41 -5.09
CA ASP A 27 -1.01 -51.25 -3.68
C ASP A 27 -0.12 -50.23 -2.96
N GLN A 28 1.13 -50.18 -3.36
CA GLN A 28 2.08 -49.20 -2.82
C GLN A 28 1.79 -47.80 -3.37
N GLN A 29 1.46 -47.69 -4.64
CA GLN A 29 1.06 -46.40 -5.23
C GLN A 29 -0.22 -45.85 -4.62
N GLU A 30 -1.24 -46.68 -4.38
CA GLU A 30 -2.49 -46.25 -3.77
C GLU A 30 -2.28 -45.77 -2.33
N ARG A 31 -1.45 -46.45 -1.56
CA ARG A 31 -1.08 -45.99 -0.19
C ARG A 31 -0.35 -44.65 -0.22
N MET A 32 0.62 -44.49 -1.12
CA MET A 32 1.33 -43.23 -1.30
C MET A 32 0.38 -42.11 -1.73
N ASP A 33 -0.47 -42.36 -2.71
CA ASP A 33 -1.44 -41.38 -3.21
C ASP A 33 -2.35 -40.88 -2.09
N ARG A 34 -2.87 -41.78 -1.26
CA ARG A 34 -3.71 -41.44 -0.09
C ARG A 34 -2.98 -40.58 0.91
N VAL A 35 -1.74 -40.90 1.26
CA VAL A 35 -0.93 -40.15 2.22
C VAL A 35 -0.56 -38.77 1.66
N VAL A 36 -0.05 -38.72 0.43
CA VAL A 36 0.37 -37.45 -0.21
C VAL A 36 -0.81 -36.52 -0.37
N ARG A 37 -1.95 -37.00 -0.87
CA ARG A 37 -3.16 -36.18 -1.05
C ARG A 37 -3.72 -35.70 0.28
N SER A 38 -3.77 -36.55 1.32
CA SER A 38 -4.27 -36.12 2.63
C SER A 38 -3.38 -35.07 3.28
N THR A 39 -2.07 -35.19 3.11
CA THR A 39 -1.10 -34.24 3.66
C THR A 39 -1.10 -32.90 2.92
N LEU A 40 -1.25 -32.93 1.59
CA LEU A 40 -1.15 -31.75 0.74
C LEU A 40 -2.50 -31.13 0.38
N HIS A 41 -3.61 -31.68 0.91
CA HIS A 41 -4.97 -31.22 0.61
C HIS A 41 -5.19 -29.71 0.85
N SER A 42 -4.53 -29.15 1.85
CA SER A 42 -4.65 -27.72 2.20
C SER A 42 -3.76 -26.80 1.35
N PHE A 43 -2.89 -27.38 0.54
CA PHE A 43 -1.98 -26.63 -0.32
C PHE A 43 -2.45 -26.80 -1.77
N ASN A 44 -2.59 -25.73 -2.53
CA ASN A 44 -2.99 -25.76 -3.95
C ASN A 44 -1.93 -26.47 -4.81
N VAL A 45 -1.70 -27.76 -4.53
CA VAL A 45 -0.71 -28.58 -5.23
C VAL A 45 -1.36 -29.19 -6.46
N GLU A 46 -0.81 -28.88 -7.62
CA GLU A 46 -1.26 -29.39 -8.91
C GLU A 46 -0.62 -30.72 -9.26
N LEU A 47 0.69 -30.85 -8.99
CA LEU A 47 1.46 -32.03 -9.31
C LEU A 47 2.49 -32.32 -8.23
N VAL A 48 2.66 -33.59 -7.93
CA VAL A 48 3.76 -34.12 -7.11
C VAL A 48 4.42 -35.25 -7.85
N ASN A 49 5.73 -35.16 -8.03
CA ASN A 49 6.57 -36.22 -8.55
C ASN A 49 7.62 -36.60 -7.49
N ILE A 50 7.88 -37.89 -7.36
CA ILE A 50 8.99 -38.41 -6.58
C ILE A 50 9.93 -39.13 -7.50
N TYR A 51 11.16 -38.65 -7.52
CA TYR A 51 12.24 -39.19 -8.34
C TYR A 51 13.14 -40.13 -7.52
N THR A 52 13.56 -41.22 -8.14
CA THR A 52 14.63 -42.05 -7.61
C THR A 52 15.98 -41.35 -7.78
N MET A 53 17.04 -41.94 -7.23
CA MET A 53 18.44 -41.50 -7.45
C MET A 53 18.94 -41.63 -8.90
N LYS A 54 18.15 -42.20 -9.80
CA LYS A 54 18.47 -42.37 -11.23
C LYS A 54 17.66 -41.45 -12.16
N ASP A 55 17.08 -40.34 -11.61
CA ASP A 55 16.20 -39.42 -12.34
C ASP A 55 15.00 -40.09 -12.99
N GLN A 56 14.48 -41.15 -12.36
CA GLN A 56 13.29 -41.88 -12.82
C GLN A 56 12.14 -41.55 -11.85
N ILE A 57 10.96 -41.27 -12.39
CA ILE A 57 9.76 -40.97 -11.60
C ILE A 57 9.21 -42.26 -11.00
N ALA A 58 9.33 -42.39 -9.68
CA ALA A 58 8.80 -43.50 -8.90
C ALA A 58 7.32 -43.34 -8.56
N TYR A 59 6.89 -42.12 -8.34
CA TYR A 59 5.51 -41.75 -8.02
C TYR A 59 5.15 -40.39 -8.64
N SER A 60 3.93 -40.29 -9.12
CA SER A 60 3.36 -39.05 -9.66
C SER A 60 1.85 -38.98 -9.43
N PHE A 61 1.29 -37.80 -9.25
CA PHE A 61 -0.15 -37.55 -9.33
C PHE A 61 -0.70 -37.87 -10.73
N ASN A 62 0.11 -37.64 -11.78
CA ASN A 62 -0.18 -38.14 -13.13
C ASN A 62 0.48 -39.47 -13.35
N LYS A 63 -0.33 -40.54 -13.36
CA LYS A 63 0.15 -41.91 -13.51
C LYS A 63 0.93 -42.16 -14.81
N GLU A 64 0.71 -41.36 -15.85
CA GLU A 64 1.40 -41.51 -17.16
C GLU A 64 2.90 -41.14 -17.06
N LEU A 65 3.27 -40.32 -16.05
CA LEU A 65 4.66 -39.91 -15.84
C LEU A 65 5.48 -40.97 -15.09
N ILE A 66 4.84 -41.97 -14.47
CA ILE A 66 5.54 -42.97 -13.66
C ILE A 66 6.41 -43.84 -14.58
N GLY A 67 7.67 -43.94 -14.22
CA GLY A 67 8.68 -44.70 -14.94
C GLY A 67 9.43 -43.91 -16.02
N LEU A 68 9.02 -42.65 -16.30
CA LEU A 68 9.78 -41.79 -17.21
C LEU A 68 11.09 -41.35 -16.55
N GLU A 69 12.11 -41.11 -17.35
CA GLU A 69 13.46 -40.77 -16.90
C GLU A 69 13.90 -39.42 -17.46
N ASN A 70 14.87 -38.77 -16.79
CA ASN A 70 15.54 -37.55 -17.23
C ASN A 70 14.60 -36.32 -17.35
N LEU A 71 13.56 -36.25 -16.51
CA LEU A 71 12.63 -35.11 -16.53
C LEU A 71 12.97 -34.03 -15.49
N GLY A 72 13.80 -34.32 -14.47
CA GLY A 72 14.08 -33.42 -13.35
C GLY A 72 15.04 -32.26 -13.68
N GLY A 73 15.87 -32.40 -14.71
CA GLY A 73 16.78 -31.38 -15.18
C GLY A 73 17.77 -30.88 -14.12
N THR A 74 18.22 -29.62 -14.23
CA THR A 74 19.22 -29.03 -13.33
C THR A 74 18.73 -28.92 -11.89
N SER A 75 17.42 -28.69 -11.67
CA SER A 75 16.83 -28.57 -10.33
C SER A 75 16.86 -29.89 -9.57
N TYR A 76 16.68 -31.01 -10.27
CA TYR A 76 16.83 -32.35 -9.72
C TYR A 76 18.26 -32.62 -9.26
N HIS A 77 19.27 -32.28 -10.09
CA HIS A 77 20.68 -32.44 -9.73
C HIS A 77 21.05 -31.66 -8.48
N ASN A 78 20.62 -30.40 -8.39
CA ASN A 78 20.82 -29.61 -7.19
C ASN A 78 20.17 -30.23 -5.94
N ALA A 79 19.00 -30.84 -6.10
CA ALA A 79 18.31 -31.49 -5.00
C ALA A 79 19.02 -32.78 -4.55
N ILE A 80 19.61 -33.56 -5.47
CA ILE A 80 20.48 -34.70 -5.13
C ILE A 80 21.67 -34.24 -4.31
N ASP A 81 22.28 -33.10 -4.65
CA ASP A 81 23.37 -32.48 -3.89
C ASP A 81 22.91 -31.93 -2.52
N GLY A 82 21.65 -32.13 -2.19
CA GLY A 82 21.06 -31.73 -0.91
C GLY A 82 20.60 -30.29 -0.82
N LYS A 83 20.50 -29.58 -1.96
CA LYS A 83 20.05 -28.18 -2.03
C LYS A 83 18.61 -28.15 -2.57
N ALA A 84 17.65 -27.72 -1.74
CA ALA A 84 16.31 -27.46 -2.22
C ALA A 84 16.32 -26.23 -3.17
N THR A 85 15.62 -26.35 -4.30
CA THR A 85 15.49 -25.27 -5.29
C THR A 85 14.03 -25.02 -5.59
N SER A 86 13.66 -23.73 -5.69
CA SER A 86 12.33 -23.32 -6.11
C SER A 86 12.42 -22.41 -7.32
N LYS A 87 11.60 -22.65 -8.32
CA LYS A 87 11.53 -21.87 -9.54
C LYS A 87 10.13 -21.36 -9.76
N LEU A 88 10.00 -20.05 -9.95
CA LEU A 88 8.74 -19.42 -10.30
C LEU A 88 8.56 -19.49 -11.82
N ILE A 89 7.45 -20.05 -12.27
CA ILE A 89 7.04 -20.10 -13.67
C ILE A 89 5.84 -19.18 -13.83
N GLN A 90 5.98 -18.17 -14.68
CA GLN A 90 4.92 -17.24 -15.02
C GLN A 90 4.61 -17.36 -16.50
N LYS A 91 3.34 -17.59 -16.84
CA LYS A 91 2.84 -17.57 -18.21
C LYS A 91 1.80 -16.46 -18.35
N GLY A 92 1.97 -15.61 -19.35
CA GLY A 92 1.03 -14.54 -19.63
C GLY A 92 1.46 -13.76 -20.87
N SER A 93 0.58 -12.91 -21.37
CA SER A 93 0.89 -11.95 -22.42
C SER A 93 1.88 -10.90 -21.88
N PHE A 94 2.65 -10.27 -22.78
CA PHE A 94 3.61 -9.21 -22.43
C PHE A 94 2.99 -8.12 -21.54
N TRP A 95 1.77 -7.69 -21.84
CA TRP A 95 1.03 -6.69 -21.05
C TRP A 95 0.60 -7.22 -19.68
N GLU A 96 0.19 -8.49 -19.59
CA GLU A 96 -0.19 -9.12 -18.31
C GLU A 96 1.02 -9.22 -17.37
N LEU A 97 2.20 -9.50 -17.93
CA LEU A 97 3.45 -9.55 -17.16
C LEU A 97 3.89 -8.15 -16.67
N ILE A 98 3.77 -7.12 -17.53
CA ILE A 98 4.12 -5.72 -17.15
C ILE A 98 3.18 -5.19 -16.08
N PHE A 99 1.87 -5.42 -16.22
CA PHE A 99 0.89 -4.97 -15.22
C PHE A 99 0.83 -5.86 -13.97
N GLY A 100 1.67 -6.90 -13.88
CA GLY A 100 1.75 -7.78 -12.72
C GLY A 100 0.54 -8.70 -12.54
N VAL A 101 -0.18 -9.04 -13.62
CA VAL A 101 -1.33 -9.96 -13.60
C VAL A 101 -1.10 -11.12 -14.58
N PRO A 102 -0.08 -11.97 -14.38
CA PRO A 102 0.13 -13.10 -15.24
C PRO A 102 -1.05 -14.08 -15.16
N LYS A 103 -1.35 -14.72 -16.28
CA LYS A 103 -2.49 -15.63 -16.42
C LYS A 103 -2.33 -16.88 -15.55
N GLU A 104 -1.12 -17.40 -15.49
CA GLU A 104 -0.74 -18.57 -14.70
C GLU A 104 0.56 -18.30 -13.94
N ILE A 105 0.54 -18.60 -12.64
CA ILE A 105 1.71 -18.52 -11.77
C ILE A 105 1.85 -19.86 -11.06
N LYS A 106 2.96 -20.55 -11.33
CA LYS A 106 3.28 -21.83 -10.69
C LYS A 106 4.64 -21.75 -10.02
N ILE A 107 4.74 -22.31 -8.84
CA ILE A 107 6.01 -22.56 -8.18
C ILE A 107 6.32 -24.04 -8.29
N VAL A 108 7.48 -24.35 -8.85
CA VAL A 108 8.04 -25.70 -8.91
C VAL A 108 9.17 -25.78 -7.91
N THR A 109 9.01 -26.62 -6.90
CA THR A 109 9.99 -26.82 -5.83
C THR A 109 10.55 -28.23 -5.91
N PHE A 110 11.87 -28.34 -6.01
CA PHE A 110 12.61 -29.61 -5.87
C PHE A 110 13.27 -29.65 -4.49
N ALA A 111 13.03 -30.72 -3.75
CA ALA A 111 13.62 -30.91 -2.43
C ALA A 111 14.17 -32.32 -2.27
N PRO A 112 15.32 -32.49 -1.60
CA PRO A 112 15.89 -33.81 -1.34
C PRO A 112 15.03 -34.58 -0.33
N LEU A 113 14.73 -35.83 -0.64
CA LEU A 113 14.18 -36.81 0.29
C LEU A 113 15.31 -37.47 1.05
N ARG A 114 15.36 -37.27 2.37
CA ARG A 114 16.38 -37.85 3.25
C ARG A 114 15.76 -38.74 4.30
N LEU A 115 16.48 -39.78 4.71
CA LEU A 115 16.10 -40.58 5.85
C LEU A 115 16.45 -39.80 7.13
N GLU A 116 15.45 -39.34 7.87
CA GLU A 116 15.66 -38.73 9.18
C GLU A 116 16.01 -39.80 10.22
N LYS A 117 17.13 -39.63 10.89
CA LYS A 117 17.39 -40.34 12.13
C LYS A 117 16.68 -39.58 13.25
N PRO A 118 15.93 -40.26 14.17
CA PRO A 118 15.35 -39.60 15.33
C PRO A 118 16.47 -38.85 16.07
N LEU A 119 16.29 -37.55 16.31
CA LEU A 119 17.24 -36.68 17.03
C LEU A 119 18.37 -36.00 16.22
N SER A 120 18.43 -36.13 14.88
CA SER A 120 19.44 -35.39 14.10
C SER A 120 18.81 -34.68 12.92
N PRO A 121 18.85 -33.33 12.87
CA PRO A 121 18.28 -32.60 11.74
C PRO A 121 19.11 -32.82 10.47
N ALA A 122 18.50 -33.30 9.41
CA ALA A 122 18.91 -33.24 7.99
C ALA A 122 20.26 -33.87 7.61
N THR A 123 20.80 -34.86 8.32
CA THR A 123 22.12 -35.45 8.02
C THR A 123 22.09 -36.86 7.40
N GLY A 124 20.91 -37.41 7.09
CA GLY A 124 20.80 -38.69 6.40
C GLY A 124 21.15 -38.63 4.92
N PRO A 125 21.48 -39.79 4.27
CA PRO A 125 21.72 -39.84 2.84
C PRO A 125 20.45 -39.44 2.08
N VAL A 126 20.62 -38.80 0.92
CA VAL A 126 19.53 -38.50 -0.01
C VAL A 126 19.05 -39.81 -0.59
N LEU A 127 17.77 -40.10 -0.54
CA LEU A 127 17.13 -41.32 -1.07
C LEU A 127 16.40 -41.07 -2.38
N GLY A 128 16.11 -39.81 -2.68
CA GLY A 128 15.41 -39.37 -3.86
C GLY A 128 15.13 -37.87 -3.82
N VAL A 129 14.35 -37.42 -4.77
CA VAL A 129 13.97 -36.00 -4.89
C VAL A 129 12.46 -35.91 -5.01
N VAL A 130 11.85 -34.95 -4.31
CA VAL A 130 10.44 -34.61 -4.50
C VAL A 130 10.34 -33.31 -5.28
N GLU A 131 9.50 -33.34 -6.30
CA GLU A 131 9.05 -32.15 -7.04
C GLU A 131 7.61 -31.85 -6.66
N ILE A 132 7.34 -30.62 -6.28
CA ILE A 132 6.01 -30.13 -5.96
C ILE A 132 5.72 -28.93 -6.85
N VAL A 133 4.64 -29.02 -7.62
CA VAL A 133 4.13 -27.93 -8.44
C VAL A 133 2.89 -27.35 -7.77
N GLN A 134 2.96 -26.10 -7.38
CA GLN A 134 1.86 -25.37 -6.75
C GLN A 134 1.31 -24.31 -7.71
N ASP A 135 -0.01 -24.26 -7.88
CA ASP A 135 -0.69 -23.20 -8.61
C ASP A 135 -1.05 -22.06 -7.66
N LEU A 136 -0.41 -20.90 -7.88
CA LEU A 136 -0.63 -19.68 -7.12
C LEU A 136 -1.47 -18.66 -7.89
N SER A 137 -2.01 -19.00 -9.05
CA SER A 137 -2.74 -18.06 -9.91
C SER A 137 -3.93 -17.41 -9.21
N ASN A 138 -4.67 -18.17 -8.41
CA ASN A 138 -5.83 -17.68 -7.68
C ASN A 138 -5.44 -16.78 -6.50
N ASP A 139 -4.39 -17.13 -5.78
CA ASP A 139 -3.90 -16.33 -4.65
C ASP A 139 -3.35 -14.99 -5.15
N TYR A 140 -2.63 -15.02 -6.26
CA TYR A 140 -2.10 -13.81 -6.89
C TYR A 140 -3.21 -12.88 -7.38
N LYS A 141 -4.25 -13.42 -8.03
CA LYS A 141 -5.43 -12.66 -8.45
C LYS A 141 -6.15 -12.03 -7.27
N ARG A 142 -6.24 -12.73 -6.13
CA ARG A 142 -6.83 -12.20 -4.89
C ARG A 142 -6.01 -11.05 -4.33
N ILE A 143 -4.68 -11.21 -4.24
CA ILE A 143 -3.76 -10.16 -3.77
C ILE A 143 -3.85 -8.94 -4.68
N PHE A 144 -3.79 -9.13 -6.00
CA PHE A 144 -3.90 -8.05 -6.96
C PHE A 144 -5.22 -7.27 -6.83
N ARG A 145 -6.35 -7.98 -6.72
CA ARG A 145 -7.66 -7.35 -6.51
C ARG A 145 -7.67 -6.51 -5.22
N PHE A 146 -7.09 -7.03 -4.15
CA PHE A 146 -6.96 -6.31 -2.89
C PHE A 146 -6.11 -5.05 -3.04
N GLN A 147 -4.98 -5.12 -3.75
CA GLN A 147 -4.12 -3.96 -4.03
C GLN A 147 -4.86 -2.89 -4.83
N VAL A 148 -5.55 -3.28 -5.90
CA VAL A 148 -6.35 -2.34 -6.73
C VAL A 148 -7.44 -1.69 -5.89
N MET A 149 -8.16 -2.45 -5.08
CA MET A 149 -9.19 -1.93 -4.19
C MET A 149 -8.62 -0.91 -3.19
N THR A 150 -7.46 -1.21 -2.59
CA THR A 150 -6.77 -0.30 -1.66
C THR A 150 -6.34 0.99 -2.36
N LEU A 151 -5.82 0.91 -3.59
CA LEU A 151 -5.44 2.08 -4.38
C LEU A 151 -6.66 2.95 -4.72
N ILE A 152 -7.77 2.35 -5.14
CA ILE A 152 -9.00 3.08 -5.49
C ILE A 152 -9.57 3.78 -4.24
N THR A 153 -9.66 3.07 -3.12
CA THR A 153 -10.17 3.66 -1.87
C THR A 153 -9.25 4.77 -1.36
N GLY A 154 -7.94 4.56 -1.35
CA GLY A 154 -6.96 5.57 -0.96
C GLY A 154 -7.00 6.82 -1.84
N SER A 155 -7.07 6.64 -3.17
CA SER A 155 -7.20 7.75 -4.13
C SER A 155 -8.52 8.49 -3.93
N GLY A 156 -9.62 7.78 -3.66
CA GLY A 156 -10.92 8.39 -3.39
C GLY A 156 -10.90 9.27 -2.14
N VAL A 157 -10.33 8.78 -1.04
CA VAL A 157 -10.17 9.56 0.19
C VAL A 157 -9.31 10.80 -0.04
N MET A 158 -8.18 10.65 -0.75
CA MET A 158 -7.29 11.76 -1.09
C MET A 158 -8.00 12.85 -1.90
N LEU A 159 -8.81 12.45 -2.88
CA LEU A 159 -9.60 13.36 -3.70
C LEU A 159 -10.64 14.12 -2.88
N ILE A 160 -11.35 13.45 -1.97
CA ILE A 160 -12.31 14.09 -1.06
C ILE A 160 -11.61 15.13 -0.17
N LEU A 161 -10.48 14.77 0.44
CA LEU A 161 -9.70 15.70 1.26
C LEU A 161 -9.22 16.91 0.46
N PHE A 162 -8.78 16.71 -0.77
CA PHE A 162 -8.37 17.76 -1.67
C PHE A 162 -9.52 18.73 -1.99
N LEU A 163 -10.71 18.20 -2.28
CA LEU A 163 -11.91 19.01 -2.52
C LEU A 163 -12.31 19.83 -1.28
N ILE A 164 -12.26 19.21 -0.09
CA ILE A 164 -12.54 19.92 1.18
C ILE A 164 -11.54 21.05 1.35
N MET A 165 -10.25 20.79 1.12
CA MET A 165 -9.20 21.81 1.21
C MET A 165 -9.48 23.01 0.28
N ILE A 166 -9.85 22.75 -0.98
CA ILE A 166 -10.21 23.81 -1.93
C ILE A 166 -11.39 24.64 -1.42
N ILE A 167 -12.42 24.00 -0.88
CA ILE A 167 -13.60 24.69 -0.33
C ILE A 167 -13.21 25.58 0.87
N VAL A 168 -12.39 25.07 1.78
CA VAL A 168 -11.92 25.82 2.95
C VAL A 168 -11.09 27.03 2.54
N VAL A 169 -10.15 26.86 1.61
CA VAL A 169 -9.31 27.96 1.10
C VAL A 169 -10.18 29.04 0.45
N LYS A 170 -11.09 28.67 -0.47
CA LYS A 170 -11.98 29.64 -1.13
C LYS A 170 -12.88 30.39 -0.16
N ARG A 171 -13.41 29.70 0.87
CA ARG A 171 -14.18 30.38 1.91
C ARG A 171 -13.32 31.33 2.75
N GLY A 172 -12.10 30.91 3.10
CA GLY A 172 -11.14 31.74 3.82
C GLY A 172 -10.81 33.02 3.07
N GLU A 173 -10.52 32.95 1.79
CA GLU A 173 -10.26 34.12 0.93
C GLU A 173 -11.45 35.07 0.91
N GLY A 174 -12.67 34.56 0.75
CA GLY A 174 -13.89 35.39 0.75
C GLY A 174 -14.10 36.14 2.09
N ILE A 175 -13.81 35.52 3.21
CA ILE A 175 -13.90 36.14 4.56
C ILE A 175 -12.80 37.20 4.71
N MET A 176 -11.59 36.93 4.28
CA MET A 176 -10.48 37.89 4.37
C MET A 176 -10.73 39.12 3.49
N GLN A 177 -11.26 38.98 2.30
CA GLN A 177 -11.62 40.10 1.41
C GLN A 177 -12.70 40.98 2.02
N LYS A 178 -13.77 40.39 2.59
CA LYS A 178 -14.81 41.14 3.30
C LYS A 178 -14.25 41.95 4.48
N ARG A 179 -13.42 41.31 5.29
CA ARG A 179 -12.77 42.00 6.44
C ARG A 179 -11.82 43.13 6.00
N ALA A 180 -11.09 42.91 4.88
CA ALA A 180 -10.23 43.95 4.32
C ALA A 180 -11.05 45.16 3.84
N GLN A 181 -12.17 44.95 3.15
CA GLN A 181 -13.07 46.00 2.71
C GLN A 181 -13.71 46.77 3.87
N GLU A 182 -14.17 46.08 4.92
CA GLU A 182 -14.71 46.69 6.12
C GLU A 182 -13.65 47.56 6.82
N ARG A 183 -12.43 47.08 6.95
CA ARG A 183 -11.32 47.85 7.53
C ARG A 183 -11.02 49.11 6.74
N LEU A 184 -11.05 49.06 5.41
CA LEU A 184 -10.86 50.23 4.54
C LEU A 184 -11.99 51.25 4.74
N ARG A 185 -13.26 50.82 4.80
CA ARG A 185 -14.41 51.69 5.04
C ARG A 185 -14.33 52.38 6.40
N LEU A 186 -14.01 51.62 7.45
CA LEU A 186 -13.87 52.19 8.81
C LEU A 186 -12.71 53.19 8.86
N LYS A 187 -11.60 52.92 8.20
CA LYS A 187 -10.45 53.80 8.10
C LYS A 187 -10.78 55.09 7.37
N GLU A 188 -11.57 55.04 6.33
CA GLU A 188 -12.06 56.18 5.57
C GLU A 188 -13.02 57.06 6.41
N GLN A 189 -13.99 56.40 7.14
CA GLN A 189 -14.90 57.10 8.04
C GLN A 189 -14.15 57.78 9.17
N LEU A 190 -13.16 57.09 9.76
CA LEU A 190 -12.33 57.70 10.82
C LEU A 190 -11.53 58.90 10.29
N SER A 191 -10.97 58.80 9.10
CA SER A 191 -10.24 59.88 8.45
C SER A 191 -11.16 61.11 8.19
N ARG A 192 -12.38 60.87 7.70
CA ARG A 192 -13.37 61.95 7.49
C ARG A 192 -13.78 62.60 8.84
N ALA A 193 -14.06 61.81 9.87
CA ALA A 193 -14.41 62.32 11.21
C ALA A 193 -13.28 63.17 11.79
N LYS A 194 -12.03 62.68 11.65
CA LYS A 194 -10.85 63.41 12.12
C LYS A 194 -10.67 64.73 11.36
N HIS A 195 -10.88 64.73 10.06
CA HIS A 195 -10.81 65.96 9.25
C HIS A 195 -11.89 66.96 9.66
N LEU A 196 -13.14 66.53 9.87
CA LEU A 196 -14.22 67.38 10.35
C LEU A 196 -13.95 67.95 11.75
N SER A 197 -13.39 67.15 12.63
CA SER A 197 -12.98 67.59 13.97
C SER A 197 -11.92 68.71 13.91
N SER A 198 -10.91 68.50 13.07
CA SER A 198 -9.84 69.47 12.83
C SER A 198 -10.38 70.79 12.25
N LEU A 199 -11.32 70.69 11.26
CA LEU A 199 -12.02 71.88 10.74
C LEU A 199 -12.84 72.60 11.83
N GLY A 200 -13.55 71.87 12.72
CA GLY A 200 -14.30 72.41 13.80
C GLY A 200 -13.42 73.22 14.78
N GLU A 201 -12.27 72.62 15.14
CA GLU A 201 -11.28 73.33 15.97
C GLU A 201 -10.75 74.59 15.29
N MET A 202 -10.45 74.55 14.01
CA MET A 202 -9.97 75.71 13.25
C MET A 202 -11.04 76.83 13.20
N VAL A 203 -12.30 76.44 12.88
CA VAL A 203 -13.41 77.38 12.83
C VAL A 203 -13.66 78.03 14.22
N ALA A 204 -13.58 77.25 15.30
CA ALA A 204 -13.69 77.79 16.68
C ALA A 204 -12.56 78.78 16.96
N GLY A 205 -11.32 78.42 16.61
CA GLY A 205 -10.17 79.33 16.79
C GLY A 205 -10.32 80.61 15.99
N VAL A 206 -10.67 80.54 14.71
CA VAL A 206 -10.92 81.75 13.88
C VAL A 206 -12.09 82.59 14.38
N SER A 207 -13.16 81.94 14.89
CA SER A 207 -14.28 82.64 15.48
C SER A 207 -13.87 83.44 16.72
N HIS A 208 -13.00 82.92 17.56
CA HIS A 208 -12.44 83.60 18.70
C HIS A 208 -11.53 84.80 18.31
N GLU A 209 -10.69 84.58 17.28
CA GLU A 209 -9.78 85.64 16.76
C GLU A 209 -10.54 86.75 16.06
N ILE A 210 -11.66 86.51 15.41
CA ILE A 210 -12.53 87.51 14.80
C ILE A 210 -13.32 88.27 15.91
N ARG A 211 -13.82 87.57 16.92
CA ARG A 211 -14.61 88.20 17.98
C ARG A 211 -13.81 89.21 18.82
N ASN A 212 -12.52 88.97 19.00
CA ASN A 212 -11.66 89.88 19.78
C ASN A 212 -11.53 91.27 19.13
N PRO A 213 -11.15 91.41 17.83
CA PRO A 213 -11.09 92.77 17.22
C PRO A 213 -12.47 93.43 17.11
N LEU A 214 -13.53 92.64 16.81
CA LEU A 214 -14.89 93.18 16.76
C LEU A 214 -15.35 93.71 18.11
N GLY A 215 -14.98 93.01 19.20
CA GLY A 215 -15.24 93.50 20.57
C GLY A 215 -14.52 94.81 20.86
N ILE A 216 -13.28 94.95 20.41
CA ILE A 216 -12.51 96.22 20.58
C ILE A 216 -13.15 97.37 19.75
N ILE A 217 -13.54 97.07 18.45
CA ILE A 217 -14.22 98.06 17.63
C ILE A 217 -15.55 98.47 18.21
N SER A 218 -16.37 97.54 18.71
CA SER A 218 -17.65 97.81 19.35
C SER A 218 -17.49 98.70 20.60
N SER A 219 -16.54 98.34 21.47
CA SER A 219 -16.24 99.13 22.70
C SER A 219 -15.71 100.50 22.38
N SER A 220 -14.87 100.63 21.35
CA SER A 220 -14.36 101.95 20.90
C SER A 220 -15.44 102.81 20.28
N ALA A 221 -16.37 102.23 19.49
CA ALA A 221 -17.52 102.93 18.94
C ALA A 221 -18.49 103.39 20.04
N GLU A 222 -18.70 102.59 21.07
CA GLU A 222 -19.55 102.94 22.22
C GLU A 222 -18.94 104.05 23.08
N LEU A 223 -17.63 104.07 23.26
CA LEU A 223 -16.90 105.13 23.92
C LEU A 223 -16.98 106.44 23.12
N LEU A 224 -16.84 106.40 21.77
CA LEU A 224 -16.98 107.56 20.91
C LEU A 224 -18.41 108.14 20.98
N LYS A 225 -19.42 107.31 20.94
CA LYS A 225 -20.81 107.69 21.04
C LYS A 225 -21.09 108.43 22.42
N LYS A 226 -20.60 107.87 23.49
CA LYS A 226 -20.72 108.44 24.81
C LYS A 226 -20.00 109.81 24.95
N LYS A 227 -18.90 109.97 24.25
CA LYS A 227 -18.14 111.23 24.20
C LYS A 227 -18.81 112.33 23.36
N MET A 228 -19.67 111.95 22.38
CA MET A 228 -20.43 112.89 21.57
C MET A 228 -21.76 113.33 22.21
N GLU A 229 -22.25 112.63 23.22
CA GLU A 229 -23.48 112.91 23.97
C GLU A 229 -23.23 113.80 25.25
N THR A 230 -21.94 114.15 25.54
CA THR A 230 -21.50 115.00 26.62
C THR A 230 -20.99 116.33 26.06
#